data_7b287c974a2138341fb92ee491dcae7f
#
_entry.id   7b287c974a2138341fb92ee491dcae7f
#
_cell.length_a   1.000
_cell.length_b   1.000
_cell.length_c   1.000
_cell.angle_alpha   90.00
_cell.angle_beta   90.00
_cell.angle_gamma   90.00
#
_symmetry.space_group_name_H-M   'P 1'
#
loop_
_entity.id
_entity.type
_entity.pdbx_description
1 polymer ?
#
loop_
_entity_poly.entity_id
_entity_poly.type
_entity_poly.pdbx_seq_one_letter_code
_entity_poly.pdbx_strand_id
1 'polypeptide(L)'
;MRVSEVCGLRWEDLDFEKREISVNHSLVYARWDGDGGKETFHVTTPKTEKGTRIIPMMDEVYEALKAEYAHQEETGFCTTKIDGMTGFIFRNRFGGVLHQGPINRAIKRVYTSYNDAELLKAAKAKRKPLLIPHFSCHHMRHTFCTRLCERETNIKAIQEIMGHADIQTTLDIYAEATDEVKHEAIKALQKGKDIF
;
A
#
# COMPACT_ATOMS: atom_id res chain seq x y z
N MET A 1 -0.68 3.58 -3.21
CA MET A 1 0.51 4.38 -2.76
C MET A 1 1.73 3.49 -2.58
N ARG A 2 2.96 4.03 -2.72
CA ARG A 2 4.20 3.36 -2.29
C ARG A 2 4.32 3.45 -0.77
N VAL A 3 5.04 2.52 -0.14
CA VAL A 3 5.17 2.52 1.33
C VAL A 3 5.84 3.78 1.87
N SER A 4 6.79 4.36 1.15
CA SER A 4 7.42 5.63 1.51
C SER A 4 6.46 6.83 1.42
N GLU A 5 5.53 6.82 0.46
CA GLU A 5 4.45 7.80 0.36
C GLU A 5 3.46 7.65 1.54
N VAL A 6 3.11 6.40 1.91
CA VAL A 6 2.26 6.13 3.08
C VAL A 6 2.93 6.60 4.36
N CYS A 7 4.21 6.26 4.57
CA CYS A 7 4.95 6.69 5.77
C CYS A 7 5.10 8.22 5.84
N GLY A 8 5.17 8.89 4.70
CA GLY A 8 5.26 10.35 4.61
C GLY A 8 3.94 11.08 4.76
N LEU A 9 2.80 10.39 4.71
CA LEU A 9 1.48 11.01 4.69
C LEU A 9 1.24 11.83 5.97
N ARG A 10 0.74 13.05 5.79
CA ARG A 10 0.44 14.01 6.85
C ARG A 10 -1.04 14.33 6.88
N TRP A 11 -1.54 14.83 8.00
CA TRP A 11 -2.94 15.22 8.12
C TRP A 11 -3.34 16.31 7.12
N GLU A 12 -2.44 17.25 6.79
CA GLU A 12 -2.68 18.30 5.81
C GLU A 12 -2.76 17.83 4.35
N ASP A 13 -2.35 16.57 4.07
CA ASP A 13 -2.45 15.97 2.75
C ASP A 13 -3.83 15.32 2.51
N LEU A 14 -4.72 15.33 3.52
CA LEU A 14 -6.05 14.73 3.46
C LEU A 14 -7.13 15.79 3.33
N ASP A 15 -7.99 15.64 2.35
CA ASP A 15 -9.24 16.37 2.22
C ASP A 15 -10.41 15.42 2.56
N PHE A 16 -10.92 15.51 3.79
CA PHE A 16 -12.02 14.66 4.23
C PHE A 16 -13.37 15.05 3.62
N GLU A 17 -13.55 16.29 3.16
CA GLU A 17 -14.78 16.73 2.49
C GLU A 17 -14.88 16.18 1.09
N LYS A 18 -13.78 16.26 0.33
CA LYS A 18 -13.69 15.70 -1.02
C LYS A 18 -13.34 14.21 -1.02
N ARG A 19 -12.94 13.65 0.13
CA ARG A 19 -12.41 12.28 0.25
C ARG A 19 -11.22 12.02 -0.65
N GLU A 20 -10.22 12.88 -0.55
CA GLU A 20 -9.03 12.85 -1.40
C GLU A 20 -7.74 12.81 -0.56
N ILE A 21 -6.74 12.12 -1.10
CA ILE A 21 -5.37 12.07 -0.57
C ILE A 21 -4.45 12.73 -1.58
N SER A 22 -3.75 13.78 -1.17
CA SER A 22 -2.70 14.41 -1.96
C SER A 22 -1.38 13.67 -1.73
N VAL A 23 -0.85 13.03 -2.77
CA VAL A 23 0.45 12.37 -2.74
C VAL A 23 1.46 13.28 -3.42
N ASN A 24 2.25 14.00 -2.65
CA ASN A 24 3.16 15.04 -3.12
C ASN A 24 4.60 14.89 -2.58
N HIS A 25 4.82 13.93 -1.68
CA HIS A 25 6.14 13.64 -1.10
C HIS A 25 6.25 12.20 -0.60
N SER A 26 7.42 11.81 -0.17
CA SER A 26 7.72 10.51 0.43
C SER A 26 8.66 10.66 1.60
N LEU A 27 8.52 9.84 2.62
CA LEU A 27 9.45 9.74 3.74
C LEU A 27 10.42 8.58 3.50
N VAL A 28 11.70 8.88 3.51
CA VAL A 28 12.78 7.91 3.29
C VAL A 28 13.65 7.85 4.54
N TYR A 29 14.07 6.65 4.93
CA TYR A 29 15.07 6.43 5.98
C TYR A 29 16.31 5.86 5.31
N ALA A 30 17.32 6.70 5.11
CA ALA A 30 18.51 6.38 4.34
C ALA A 30 19.71 7.19 4.83
N ARG A 31 20.88 6.84 4.34
CA ARG A 31 22.11 7.60 4.52
C ARG A 31 22.31 8.54 3.34
N TRP A 32 22.47 9.83 3.61
CA TRP A 32 22.79 10.84 2.59
C TRP A 32 24.14 11.49 2.90
N ASP A 33 24.73 12.10 1.88
CA ASP A 33 25.93 12.90 2.04
C ASP A 33 25.60 14.07 2.99
N GLY A 34 26.41 14.21 4.05
CA GLY A 34 26.16 15.20 5.10
C GLY A 34 25.59 14.64 6.41
N ASP A 35 25.06 13.41 6.44
CA ASP A 35 24.48 12.78 7.66
C ASP A 35 25.52 12.19 8.62
N GLY A 36 26.80 12.47 8.43
CA GLY A 36 27.89 11.93 9.25
C GLY A 36 27.97 10.39 9.21
N GLY A 37 27.50 9.77 8.11
CA GLY A 37 27.55 8.33 7.89
C GLY A 37 26.41 7.54 8.57
N LYS A 38 25.40 8.19 9.14
CA LYS A 38 24.24 7.57 9.79
C LYS A 38 23.03 7.59 8.88
N GLU A 39 22.12 6.62 9.05
CA GLU A 39 20.80 6.66 8.45
C GLU A 39 19.92 7.64 9.22
N THR A 40 19.26 8.55 8.49
CA THR A 40 18.33 9.52 9.04
C THR A 40 17.05 9.59 8.19
N PHE A 41 16.05 10.29 8.70
CA PHE A 41 14.81 10.51 7.95
C PHE A 41 14.97 11.72 7.04
N HIS A 42 14.50 11.56 5.80
CA HIS A 42 14.44 12.63 4.80
C HIS A 42 13.08 12.65 4.12
N VAL A 43 12.60 13.85 3.81
CA VAL A 43 11.45 14.02 2.93
C VAL A 43 11.96 14.23 1.51
N THR A 44 11.41 13.46 0.57
CA THR A 44 11.71 13.61 -0.86
C THR A 44 10.48 14.00 -1.62
N THR A 45 10.60 14.98 -2.50
CA THR A 45 9.56 15.30 -3.47
C THR A 45 9.66 14.39 -4.70
N PRO A 46 8.56 14.11 -5.39
CA PRO A 46 8.61 13.36 -6.63
C PRO A 46 9.50 14.04 -7.66
N LYS A 47 10.33 13.26 -8.35
CA LYS A 47 11.24 13.76 -9.40
C LYS A 47 10.51 14.27 -10.65
N THR A 48 9.23 13.97 -10.81
CA THR A 48 8.40 14.34 -11.95
C THR A 48 7.05 14.85 -11.48
N GLU A 49 6.41 15.73 -12.26
CA GLU A 49 5.05 16.21 -11.99
C GLU A 49 4.04 15.07 -11.84
N LYS A 50 4.20 13.99 -12.60
CA LYS A 50 3.36 12.77 -12.49
C LYS A 50 3.48 12.04 -11.15
N GLY A 51 4.50 12.33 -10.37
CA GLY A 51 4.66 11.80 -9.00
C GLY A 51 3.71 12.45 -8.01
N THR A 52 3.33 13.71 -8.26
CA THR A 52 2.29 14.42 -7.50
C THR A 52 0.93 14.06 -8.09
N ARG A 53 0.04 13.54 -7.26
CA ARG A 53 -1.28 13.07 -7.68
C ARG A 53 -2.28 13.11 -6.54
N ILE A 54 -3.55 13.17 -6.90
CA ILE A 54 -4.66 13.03 -5.97
C ILE A 54 -5.24 11.62 -6.11
N ILE A 55 -5.48 10.96 -4.99
CA ILE A 55 -6.08 9.62 -4.94
C ILE A 55 -7.40 9.72 -4.18
N PRO A 56 -8.54 9.32 -4.78
CA PRO A 56 -9.81 9.22 -4.06
C PRO A 56 -9.72 8.20 -2.92
N MET A 57 -10.34 8.49 -1.77
CA MET A 57 -10.42 7.55 -0.65
C MET A 57 -11.57 6.57 -0.87
N MET A 58 -11.27 5.28 -0.69
CA MET A 58 -12.32 4.28 -0.48
C MET A 58 -12.94 4.47 0.91
N ASP A 59 -14.18 3.99 1.10
CA ASP A 59 -14.90 4.15 2.37
C ASP A 59 -14.12 3.59 3.56
N GLU A 60 -13.50 2.43 3.41
CA GLU A 60 -12.70 1.80 4.46
C GLU A 60 -11.44 2.62 4.83
N VAL A 61 -10.83 3.28 3.84
CA VAL A 61 -9.66 4.16 4.06
C VAL A 61 -10.10 5.43 4.78
N TYR A 62 -11.22 6.01 4.36
CA TYR A 62 -11.79 7.20 4.98
C TYR A 62 -12.13 6.96 6.45
N GLU A 63 -12.85 5.88 6.76
CA GLU A 63 -13.22 5.54 8.13
C GLU A 63 -11.99 5.23 9.00
N ALA A 64 -11.01 4.50 8.46
CA ALA A 64 -9.77 4.20 9.18
C ALA A 64 -8.97 5.48 9.52
N LEU A 65 -8.87 6.42 8.58
CA LEU A 65 -8.18 7.70 8.80
C LEU A 65 -8.92 8.59 9.79
N LYS A 66 -10.25 8.61 9.76
CA LYS A 66 -11.07 9.33 10.76
C LYS A 66 -10.91 8.76 12.16
N ALA A 67 -10.91 7.44 12.28
CA ALA A 67 -10.69 6.77 13.56
C ALA A 67 -9.29 7.04 14.11
N GLU A 68 -8.26 7.03 13.25
CA GLU A 68 -6.90 7.38 13.65
C GLU A 68 -6.77 8.86 14.05
N TYR A 69 -7.47 9.77 13.34
CA TYR A 69 -7.50 11.19 13.70
C TYR A 69 -8.06 11.38 15.10
N ALA A 70 -9.25 10.83 15.38
CA ALA A 70 -9.88 10.89 16.70
C ALA A 70 -8.99 10.29 17.80
N HIS A 71 -8.32 9.15 17.51
CA HIS A 71 -7.36 8.56 18.44
C HIS A 71 -6.17 9.49 18.71
N GLN A 72 -5.67 10.22 17.70
CA GLN A 72 -4.56 11.16 17.89
C GLN A 72 -5.00 12.48 18.54
N GLU A 73 -6.25 12.88 18.43
CA GLU A 73 -6.81 13.98 19.21
C GLU A 73 -6.73 13.68 20.72
N GLU A 74 -6.98 12.43 21.13
CA GLU A 74 -6.91 12.02 22.53
C GLU A 74 -5.46 11.76 23.01
N THR A 75 -4.63 11.15 22.17
CA THR A 75 -3.29 10.66 22.54
C THR A 75 -2.14 11.57 22.11
N GLY A 76 -2.45 12.66 21.41
CA GLY A 76 -1.50 13.62 20.83
C GLY A 76 -1.08 13.27 19.41
N PHE A 77 -0.85 14.28 18.59
CA PHE A 77 -0.35 14.16 17.22
C PHE A 77 1.17 13.96 17.18
N CYS A 78 1.68 13.49 16.04
CA CYS A 78 3.12 13.40 15.80
C CYS A 78 3.73 14.81 15.73
N THR A 79 4.66 15.11 16.64
CA THR A 79 5.37 16.40 16.71
C THR A 79 6.74 16.37 16.04
N THR A 80 7.16 15.20 15.54
CA THR A 80 8.46 15.05 14.87
C THR A 80 8.55 15.94 13.65
N LYS A 81 9.63 16.74 13.54
CA LYS A 81 9.88 17.59 12.38
C LYS A 81 11.01 16.99 11.55
N ILE A 82 10.77 16.80 10.24
CA ILE A 82 11.72 16.26 9.27
C ILE A 82 11.71 17.16 8.05
N ASP A 83 12.86 17.72 7.69
CA ASP A 83 13.04 18.66 6.56
C ASP A 83 11.97 19.76 6.52
N GLY A 84 11.61 20.30 7.69
CA GLY A 84 10.61 21.35 7.85
C GLY A 84 9.16 20.87 7.98
N MET A 85 8.85 19.61 7.66
CA MET A 85 7.51 19.03 7.70
C MET A 85 7.18 18.39 9.06
N THR A 86 5.91 18.49 9.46
CA THR A 86 5.34 17.92 10.71
C THR A 86 3.97 17.30 10.42
N GLY A 87 3.33 16.73 11.43
CA GLY A 87 1.95 16.24 11.32
C GLY A 87 1.84 14.89 10.60
N PHE A 88 2.89 14.08 10.62
CA PHE A 88 2.87 12.73 10.04
C PHE A 88 1.83 11.84 10.71
N ILE A 89 1.01 11.16 9.92
CA ILE A 89 -0.09 10.32 10.41
C ILE A 89 0.45 9.05 11.08
N PHE A 90 1.39 8.34 10.40
CA PHE A 90 1.86 7.05 10.86
C PHE A 90 3.07 7.20 11.80
N ARG A 91 2.81 6.98 13.09
CA ARG A 91 3.80 7.11 14.16
C ARG A 91 4.09 5.77 14.84
N ASN A 92 5.25 5.64 15.41
CA ASN A 92 5.58 4.53 16.28
C ASN A 92 5.06 4.76 17.70
N ARG A 93 5.15 3.74 18.58
CA ARG A 93 4.71 3.81 19.98
C ARG A 93 5.40 4.87 20.82
N PHE A 94 6.49 5.47 20.34
CA PHE A 94 7.24 6.53 21.01
C PHE A 94 6.94 7.92 20.45
N GLY A 95 5.95 8.05 19.57
CA GLY A 95 5.53 9.29 18.93
C GLY A 95 6.38 9.73 17.74
N GLY A 96 7.45 9.00 17.38
CA GLY A 96 8.25 9.27 16.20
C GLY A 96 7.63 8.67 14.93
N VAL A 97 8.09 9.13 13.76
CA VAL A 97 7.59 8.64 12.45
C VAL A 97 7.91 7.18 12.21
N LEU A 98 7.09 6.51 11.39
CA LEU A 98 7.34 5.17 10.88
C LEU A 98 8.08 5.21 9.55
N HIS A 99 8.81 4.14 9.25
CA HIS A 99 9.37 3.87 7.93
C HIS A 99 9.08 2.43 7.51
N GLN A 100 9.42 2.07 6.29
CA GLN A 100 9.13 0.75 5.69
C GLN A 100 9.59 -0.44 6.56
N GLY A 101 10.74 -0.34 7.22
CA GLY A 101 11.33 -1.45 7.97
C GLY A 101 10.43 -2.00 9.08
N PRO A 102 9.98 -1.18 10.05
CA PRO A 102 9.04 -1.61 11.10
C PRO A 102 7.73 -2.17 10.55
N ILE A 103 7.17 -1.60 9.49
CA ILE A 103 5.92 -2.07 8.88
C ILE A 103 6.11 -3.48 8.31
N ASN A 104 7.14 -3.71 7.52
CA ASN A 104 7.43 -5.03 6.97
C ASN A 104 7.75 -6.06 8.07
N ARG A 105 8.42 -5.65 9.17
CA ARG A 105 8.62 -6.53 10.33
C ARG A 105 7.29 -6.89 11.01
N ALA A 106 6.34 -5.95 11.11
CA ALA A 106 5.02 -6.22 11.65
C ALA A 106 4.24 -7.20 10.78
N ILE A 107 4.23 -7.01 9.46
CA ILE A 107 3.64 -7.94 8.49
C ILE A 107 4.25 -9.35 8.65
N LYS A 108 5.58 -9.43 8.73
CA LYS A 108 6.28 -10.70 8.92
C LYS A 108 5.83 -11.40 10.20
N ARG A 109 5.73 -10.70 11.33
CA ARG A 109 5.25 -11.29 12.58
C ARG A 109 3.83 -11.87 12.45
N VAL A 110 2.94 -11.15 11.76
CA VAL A 110 1.54 -11.59 11.58
C VAL A 110 1.48 -12.91 10.83
N TYR A 111 2.07 -13.00 9.63
CA TYR A 111 1.98 -14.25 8.85
C TYR A 111 2.80 -15.40 9.46
N THR A 112 3.93 -15.11 10.13
CA THR A 112 4.71 -16.14 10.83
C THR A 112 3.90 -16.72 11.99
N SER A 113 3.29 -15.86 12.85
CA SER A 113 2.46 -16.31 13.95
C SER A 113 1.25 -17.13 13.49
N TYR A 114 0.61 -16.73 12.39
CA TYR A 114 -0.46 -17.52 11.77
C TYR A 114 0.05 -18.87 11.30
N ASN A 115 1.16 -18.91 10.57
CA ASN A 115 1.72 -20.13 10.00
C ASN A 115 2.14 -21.13 11.08
N ASP A 116 2.74 -20.65 12.17
CA ASP A 116 3.12 -21.49 13.32
C ASP A 116 1.86 -22.12 13.98
N ALA A 117 0.82 -21.33 14.19
CA ALA A 117 -0.44 -21.82 14.73
C ALA A 117 -1.14 -22.80 13.77
N GLU A 118 -1.10 -22.54 12.46
CA GLU A 118 -1.69 -23.38 11.43
C GLU A 118 -0.98 -24.73 11.30
N LEU A 119 0.35 -24.75 11.38
CA LEU A 119 1.14 -25.99 11.39
C LEU A 119 0.72 -26.90 12.55
N LEU A 120 0.56 -26.35 13.75
CA LEU A 120 0.11 -27.12 14.92
C LEU A 120 -1.32 -27.64 14.75
N LYS A 121 -2.25 -26.82 14.23
CA LYS A 121 -3.63 -27.23 13.97
C LYS A 121 -3.71 -28.31 12.89
N ALA A 122 -2.98 -28.15 11.80
CA ALA A 122 -2.96 -29.09 10.70
C ALA A 122 -2.40 -30.47 11.12
N ALA A 123 -1.32 -30.45 11.92
CA ALA A 123 -0.74 -31.68 12.47
C ALA A 123 -1.73 -32.46 13.35
N LYS A 124 -2.44 -31.76 14.27
CA LYS A 124 -3.49 -32.37 15.13
C LYS A 124 -4.63 -32.93 14.30
N ALA A 125 -5.04 -32.22 13.25
CA ALA A 125 -6.16 -32.60 12.38
C ALA A 125 -5.73 -33.57 11.24
N LYS A 126 -4.46 -33.98 11.17
CA LYS A 126 -3.88 -34.83 10.11
C LYS A 126 -4.22 -34.37 8.70
N ARG A 127 -4.18 -33.03 8.45
CA ARG A 127 -4.43 -32.41 7.16
C ARG A 127 -3.23 -31.61 6.69
N LYS A 128 -3.20 -31.25 5.39
CA LYS A 128 -2.19 -30.34 4.86
C LYS A 128 -2.37 -28.93 5.45
N PRO A 129 -1.32 -28.25 5.93
CA PRO A 129 -1.40 -26.89 6.44
C PRO A 129 -1.68 -25.88 5.29
N LEU A 130 -2.49 -24.87 5.59
CA LEU A 130 -2.77 -23.76 4.69
C LEU A 130 -1.91 -22.55 5.12
N LEU A 131 -0.71 -22.47 4.57
CA LEU A 131 0.26 -21.44 4.95
C LEU A 131 0.11 -20.19 4.11
N ILE A 132 0.25 -19.04 4.77
CA ILE A 132 0.37 -17.75 4.10
C ILE A 132 1.79 -17.60 3.57
N PRO A 133 1.98 -17.35 2.26
CA PRO A 133 3.31 -17.11 1.69
C PRO A 133 3.91 -15.80 2.22
N HIS A 134 5.22 -15.65 2.07
CA HIS A 134 5.89 -14.39 2.39
C HIS A 134 5.32 -13.24 1.55
N PHE A 135 4.95 -12.13 2.21
CA PHE A 135 4.56 -10.90 1.54
C PHE A 135 5.07 -9.65 2.29
N SER A 136 5.05 -8.51 1.61
CA SER A 136 5.50 -7.21 2.10
C SER A 136 4.55 -6.10 1.63
N CYS A 137 4.77 -4.87 2.05
CA CYS A 137 4.04 -3.70 1.57
C CYS A 137 4.04 -3.59 0.03
N HIS A 138 5.13 -3.99 -0.63
CA HIS A 138 5.22 -3.97 -2.08
C HIS A 138 4.23 -4.95 -2.73
N HIS A 139 4.13 -6.17 -2.18
CA HIS A 139 3.15 -7.17 -2.66
C HIS A 139 1.71 -6.69 -2.46
N MET A 140 1.41 -6.01 -1.34
CA MET A 140 0.08 -5.42 -1.11
C MET A 140 -0.26 -4.36 -2.15
N ARG A 141 0.70 -3.50 -2.51
CA ARG A 141 0.53 -2.52 -3.59
C ARG A 141 0.32 -3.22 -4.95
N HIS A 142 1.09 -4.28 -5.24
CA HIS A 142 0.93 -5.05 -6.48
C HIS A 142 -0.46 -5.69 -6.55
N THR A 143 -0.90 -6.34 -5.48
CA THR A 143 -2.25 -6.93 -5.38
C THR A 143 -3.34 -5.88 -5.61
N PHE A 144 -3.20 -4.69 -5.03
CA PHE A 144 -4.14 -3.59 -5.27
C PHE A 144 -4.18 -3.20 -6.76
N CYS A 145 -3.02 -3.08 -7.41
CA CYS A 145 -2.93 -2.77 -8.84
C CYS A 145 -3.62 -3.85 -9.69
N THR A 146 -3.33 -5.13 -9.43
CA THR A 146 -3.97 -6.26 -10.13
C THR A 146 -5.48 -6.22 -9.96
N ARG A 147 -5.99 -6.04 -8.72
CA ARG A 147 -7.43 -5.95 -8.45
C ARG A 147 -8.09 -4.73 -9.12
N LEU A 148 -7.36 -3.63 -9.24
CA LEU A 148 -7.83 -2.45 -9.97
C LEU A 148 -7.91 -2.74 -11.49
N CYS A 149 -6.90 -3.41 -12.05
CA CYS A 149 -6.87 -3.83 -13.45
C CYS A 149 -7.99 -4.82 -13.82
N GLU A 150 -8.42 -5.68 -12.89
CA GLU A 150 -9.53 -6.60 -13.09
C GLU A 150 -10.88 -5.89 -13.23
N ARG A 151 -11.02 -4.67 -12.71
CA ARG A 151 -12.30 -3.94 -12.62
C ARG A 151 -12.35 -2.67 -13.46
N GLU A 152 -11.20 -2.10 -13.79
CA GLU A 152 -11.08 -0.85 -14.53
C GLU A 152 -10.32 -1.09 -15.84
N THR A 153 -10.90 -0.64 -16.94
CA THR A 153 -10.32 -0.77 -18.28
C THR A 153 -9.55 0.46 -18.75
N ASN A 154 -9.72 1.58 -18.07
CA ASN A 154 -8.99 2.80 -18.36
C ASN A 154 -7.57 2.75 -17.80
N ILE A 155 -6.63 2.26 -18.61
CA ILE A 155 -5.20 2.12 -18.27
C ILE A 155 -4.61 3.43 -17.78
N LYS A 156 -5.07 4.57 -18.30
CA LYS A 156 -4.58 5.89 -17.91
C LYS A 156 -4.99 6.25 -16.50
N ALA A 157 -6.24 5.98 -16.11
CA ALA A 157 -6.72 6.19 -14.75
C ALA A 157 -5.96 5.29 -13.75
N ILE A 158 -5.71 4.03 -14.12
CA ILE A 158 -4.90 3.10 -13.30
C ILE A 158 -3.49 3.65 -13.11
N GLN A 159 -2.83 4.10 -14.20
CA GLN A 159 -1.49 4.68 -14.16
C GLN A 159 -1.43 5.88 -13.21
N GLU A 160 -2.41 6.78 -13.27
CA GLU A 160 -2.48 7.98 -12.43
C GLU A 160 -2.68 7.63 -10.96
N ILE A 161 -3.64 6.78 -10.62
CA ILE A 161 -3.87 6.32 -9.24
C ILE A 161 -2.61 5.65 -8.68
N MET A 162 -1.98 4.79 -9.45
CA MET A 162 -0.77 4.07 -9.04
C MET A 162 0.48 4.96 -9.01
N GLY A 163 0.52 6.05 -9.78
CA GLY A 163 1.70 6.90 -9.93
C GLY A 163 2.86 6.17 -10.61
N HIS A 164 2.56 5.40 -11.65
CA HIS A 164 3.60 4.77 -12.48
C HIS A 164 4.14 5.80 -13.47
N ALA A 165 5.45 6.04 -13.43
CA ALA A 165 6.10 6.97 -14.33
C ALA A 165 5.99 6.51 -15.80
N ASP A 166 6.15 5.19 -16.00
CA ASP A 166 6.02 4.52 -17.29
C ASP A 166 4.68 3.77 -17.35
N ILE A 167 3.94 3.99 -18.43
CA ILE A 167 2.68 3.29 -18.71
C ILE A 167 2.89 1.79 -18.93
N GLN A 168 4.08 1.40 -19.42
CA GLN A 168 4.41 -0.01 -19.66
C GLN A 168 4.27 -0.83 -18.36
N THR A 169 4.71 -0.28 -17.22
CA THR A 169 4.53 -0.95 -15.92
C THR A 169 3.05 -1.24 -15.61
N THR A 170 2.13 -0.36 -16.00
CA THR A 170 0.69 -0.58 -15.82
C THR A 170 0.17 -1.61 -16.82
N LEU A 171 0.62 -1.54 -18.07
CA LEU A 171 0.22 -2.47 -19.13
C LEU A 171 0.67 -3.89 -18.84
N ASP A 172 1.86 -4.09 -18.30
CA ASP A 172 2.38 -5.42 -17.95
C ASP A 172 1.50 -6.06 -16.86
N ILE A 173 1.16 -5.31 -15.82
CA ILE A 173 0.26 -5.79 -14.75
C ILE A 173 -1.15 -6.04 -15.29
N TYR A 174 -1.65 -5.17 -16.16
CA TYR A 174 -2.96 -5.32 -16.79
C TYR A 174 -3.01 -6.58 -17.66
N ALA A 175 -1.97 -6.83 -18.46
CA ALA A 175 -1.89 -8.04 -19.29
C ALA A 175 -1.90 -9.31 -18.45
N GLU A 176 -1.13 -9.35 -17.36
CA GLU A 176 -1.09 -10.48 -16.42
C GLU A 176 -2.46 -10.71 -15.75
N ALA A 177 -3.11 -9.64 -15.25
CA ALA A 177 -4.40 -9.72 -14.59
C ALA A 177 -5.52 -10.19 -15.55
N THR A 178 -5.46 -9.78 -16.83
CA THR A 178 -6.47 -10.15 -17.83
C THR A 178 -6.28 -11.53 -18.44
N ASP A 179 -5.13 -12.15 -18.31
CA ASP A 179 -4.91 -13.53 -18.81
C ASP A 179 -5.73 -14.56 -18.02
N GLU A 180 -5.84 -14.40 -16.70
CA GLU A 180 -6.76 -15.24 -15.90
C GLU A 180 -8.22 -15.04 -16.33
N VAL A 181 -8.64 -13.79 -16.56
CA VAL A 181 -9.99 -13.46 -17.04
C VAL A 181 -10.27 -14.06 -18.44
N LYS A 182 -9.30 -14.05 -19.35
CA LYS A 182 -9.41 -14.69 -20.66
C LYS A 182 -9.63 -16.20 -20.53
N HIS A 183 -8.87 -16.87 -19.66
CA HIS A 183 -9.04 -18.30 -19.42
C HIS A 183 -10.39 -18.64 -18.80
N GLU A 184 -10.90 -17.82 -17.89
CA GLU A 184 -12.24 -17.97 -17.32
C GLU A 184 -13.33 -17.74 -18.35
N ALA A 185 -13.21 -16.72 -19.21
CA ALA A 185 -14.14 -16.44 -20.29
C ALA A 185 -14.22 -17.60 -21.29
N ILE A 186 -13.08 -18.19 -21.68
CA ILE A 186 -13.05 -19.37 -22.56
C ILE A 186 -13.67 -20.58 -21.88
N LYS A 187 -13.39 -20.80 -20.59
CA LYS A 187 -14.02 -21.90 -19.81
C LYS A 187 -15.54 -21.70 -19.69
N ALA A 188 -16.01 -20.46 -19.52
CA ALA A 188 -17.43 -20.14 -19.47
C ALA A 188 -18.10 -20.42 -20.80
N LEU A 189 -17.47 -20.04 -21.93
CA LEU A 189 -17.94 -20.37 -23.29
C LEU A 189 -17.99 -21.87 -23.55
N GLN A 190 -17.05 -22.65 -23.03
CA GLN A 190 -17.01 -24.10 -23.13
C GLN A 190 -18.12 -24.78 -22.31
N LYS A 191 -18.51 -24.20 -21.16
CA LYS A 191 -19.62 -24.70 -20.34
C LYS A 191 -21.01 -24.35 -20.92
N GLY A 192 -21.10 -23.31 -21.76
CA GLY A 192 -22.31 -22.87 -22.43
C GLY A 192 -22.51 -23.51 -23.81
N LYS A 193 -21.97 -24.68 -24.10
CA LYS A 193 -22.12 -25.41 -25.34
C LYS A 193 -23.51 -26.06 -25.52
N ASP A 194 -24.57 -25.27 -25.39
CA ASP A 194 -25.91 -25.57 -25.89
C ASP A 194 -26.41 -24.45 -26.81
N ILE A 195 -25.51 -23.86 -27.62
CA ILE A 195 -25.86 -22.78 -28.55
C ILE A 195 -25.59 -23.20 -30.02
N PHE A 196 -25.65 -24.49 -30.34
CA PHE A 196 -25.76 -24.96 -31.73
C PHE A 196 -26.65 -26.21 -31.80
#